data_620579aa29f455abf3ad418621c14cec
#
_entry.id   620579aa29f455abf3ad418621c14cec
#
_cell.length_a   1.000
_cell.length_b   1.000
_cell.length_c   1.000
_cell.angle_alpha   90.00
_cell.angle_beta   90.00
_cell.angle_gamma   90.00
#
_symmetry.space_group_name_H-M   'P 1'
#
loop_
_entity.id
_entity.type
_entity.pdbx_description
1 polymer ?
#
loop_
_entity_poly.entity_id
_entity_poly.type
_entity_poly.pdbx_seq_one_letter_code
_entity_poly.pdbx_strand_id
1 'polypeptide(L)'
;MSISNKFLLSISVVLSLSACTSMYDKHVEWEVIQPKQYPVLKAVGYAPVDAQHGTTNSIKEIMAMKASKLDAYRELAEQVYGQRIAGNQSIANMVMGDTQLQASVEGIIRGARVVKSYPVGEDTYATELELDMRTVYQLYLSTAKPRQIKEVKYY
;
A
#
# COMPACT_ATOMS: atom_id res chain seq x y z
N MET A 1 63.53 -40.38 -19.58
CA MET A 1 62.49 -39.80 -18.76
C MET A 1 61.39 -40.85 -18.58
N SER A 2 61.35 -41.46 -17.37
CA SER A 2 60.67 -42.71 -17.08
C SER A 2 59.15 -42.60 -17.15
N ILE A 3 58.48 -43.64 -17.62
CA ILE A 3 57.02 -43.78 -17.70
C ILE A 3 56.37 -43.54 -16.35
N SER A 4 57.03 -43.77 -15.25
CA SER A 4 56.63 -43.53 -13.88
C SER A 4 56.38 -42.06 -13.59
N ASN A 5 57.22 -41.12 -14.13
CA ASN A 5 57.02 -39.65 -13.93
C ASN A 5 55.82 -39.10 -14.69
N LYS A 6 55.48 -39.64 -15.85
CA LYS A 6 54.31 -39.25 -16.61
C LYS A 6 53.00 -39.70 -15.94
N PHE A 7 53.03 -40.87 -15.30
CA PHE A 7 51.88 -41.38 -14.54
C PHE A 7 51.62 -40.59 -13.27
N LEU A 8 52.67 -40.20 -12.54
CA LEU A 8 52.56 -39.32 -11.37
C LEU A 8 52.04 -37.94 -11.71
N LEU A 9 52.46 -37.37 -12.84
CA LEU A 9 51.97 -36.05 -13.30
C LEU A 9 50.50 -36.11 -13.70
N SER A 10 50.05 -37.19 -14.33
CA SER A 10 48.67 -37.40 -14.74
C SER A 10 47.73 -37.55 -13.51
N ILE A 11 48.13 -38.24 -12.47
CA ILE A 11 47.35 -38.38 -11.24
C ILE A 11 47.24 -37.04 -10.49
N SER A 12 48.29 -36.23 -10.46
CA SER A 12 48.28 -34.89 -9.82
C SER A 12 47.32 -33.93 -10.51
N VAL A 13 47.17 -33.96 -11.83
CA VAL A 13 46.25 -33.12 -12.60
C VAL A 13 44.77 -33.51 -12.36
N VAL A 14 44.50 -34.81 -12.21
CA VAL A 14 43.14 -35.33 -11.95
C VAL A 14 42.66 -34.96 -10.55
N LEU A 15 43.55 -34.95 -9.53
CA LEU A 15 43.19 -34.55 -8.17
C LEU A 15 42.91 -33.04 -8.03
N SER A 16 43.45 -32.17 -8.89
CA SER A 16 43.23 -30.73 -8.83
C SER A 16 41.90 -30.26 -9.44
N LEU A 17 41.21 -31.14 -10.21
CA LEU A 17 39.89 -30.77 -10.80
C LEU A 17 38.69 -31.03 -9.89
N SER A 18 38.85 -31.68 -8.77
CA SER A 18 37.75 -31.99 -7.84
C SER A 18 37.53 -30.96 -6.73
N ALA A 19 38.23 -29.83 -6.73
CA ALA A 19 38.23 -28.87 -5.65
C ALA A 19 37.18 -27.75 -5.79
N CYS A 20 36.26 -27.79 -6.76
CA CYS A 20 35.25 -26.76 -6.98
C CYS A 20 33.82 -27.30 -6.85
N THR A 21 33.48 -27.90 -5.71
CA THR A 21 32.08 -27.98 -5.29
C THR A 21 31.86 -26.94 -4.21
N SER A 22 31.05 -25.93 -4.53
CA SER A 22 30.59 -24.99 -3.49
C SER A 22 29.78 -25.76 -2.46
N MET A 23 30.38 -25.99 -1.32
CA MET A 23 29.88 -26.86 -0.27
C MET A 23 28.85 -26.21 0.63
N TYR A 24 28.29 -25.05 0.19
CA TYR A 24 27.28 -24.34 0.95
C TYR A 24 26.04 -24.09 0.08
N ASP A 25 24.95 -24.77 0.38
CA ASP A 25 23.66 -24.46 -0.17
C ASP A 25 23.06 -23.31 0.67
N LYS A 26 22.69 -22.22 -0.02
CA LYS A 26 22.12 -21.03 0.61
C LYS A 26 20.61 -21.05 0.48
N HIS A 27 19.95 -21.40 1.55
CA HIS A 27 18.49 -21.30 1.62
C HIS A 27 18.05 -19.94 2.17
N VAL A 28 17.24 -19.20 1.39
CA VAL A 28 16.71 -17.90 1.78
C VAL A 28 15.21 -18.05 2.04
N GLU A 29 14.82 -17.87 3.29
CA GLU A 29 13.43 -17.86 3.70
C GLU A 29 12.87 -16.43 3.59
N TRP A 30 11.77 -16.28 2.84
CA TRP A 30 11.13 -14.98 2.60
C TRP A 30 9.89 -14.81 3.45
N GLU A 31 9.71 -13.65 4.03
CA GLU A 31 8.53 -13.27 4.79
C GLU A 31 7.84 -12.07 4.14
N VAL A 32 6.50 -12.07 4.13
CA VAL A 32 5.71 -10.93 3.66
C VAL A 32 5.72 -9.85 4.73
N ILE A 33 6.10 -8.63 4.37
CA ILE A 33 6.08 -7.49 5.28
C ILE A 33 4.64 -7.06 5.51
N GLN A 34 4.16 -7.19 6.74
CA GLN A 34 2.85 -6.71 7.16
C GLN A 34 3.00 -5.70 8.31
N PRO A 35 2.25 -4.59 8.29
CA PRO A 35 2.23 -3.69 9.43
C PRO A 35 1.55 -4.36 10.63
N LYS A 36 2.04 -4.11 11.83
CA LYS A 36 1.46 -4.63 13.08
C LYS A 36 0.07 -4.06 13.36
N GLN A 37 -0.21 -2.86 12.87
CA GLN A 37 -1.48 -2.16 13.03
C GLN A 37 -1.79 -1.39 11.74
N TYR A 38 -3.07 -1.26 11.44
CA TYR A 38 -3.56 -0.47 10.32
C TYR A 38 -4.17 0.82 10.85
N PRO A 39 -3.76 2.01 10.36
CA PRO A 39 -4.36 3.26 10.78
C PRO A 39 -5.81 3.35 10.31
N VAL A 40 -6.63 4.02 11.12
CA VAL A 40 -7.98 4.44 10.73
C VAL A 40 -7.90 5.92 10.40
N LEU A 41 -8.16 6.27 9.14
CA LEU A 41 -8.20 7.66 8.69
C LEU A 41 -9.58 8.25 8.95
N LYS A 42 -9.61 9.52 9.33
CA LYS A 42 -10.83 10.30 9.55
C LYS A 42 -10.73 11.60 8.78
N ALA A 43 -11.80 11.94 8.08
CA ALA A 43 -11.90 13.17 7.34
C ALA A 43 -13.22 13.88 7.67
N VAL A 44 -13.17 15.18 7.65
CA VAL A 44 -14.37 16.04 7.84
C VAL A 44 -14.42 16.99 6.67
N GLY A 45 -15.54 17.02 5.98
CA GLY A 45 -15.80 17.97 4.92
C GLY A 45 -16.90 18.95 5.32
N TYR A 46 -16.83 20.15 4.79
CA TYR A 46 -17.76 21.24 5.09
C TYR A 46 -18.40 21.80 3.83
N ALA A 47 -19.64 22.28 3.95
CA ALA A 47 -20.30 23.00 2.86
C ALA A 47 -21.27 24.04 3.41
N PRO A 48 -21.12 25.32 3.00
CA PRO A 48 -22.07 26.38 3.34
C PRO A 48 -23.42 26.13 2.65
N VAL A 49 -24.52 26.37 3.38
CA VAL A 49 -25.90 26.27 2.88
C VAL A 49 -26.19 27.34 1.82
N ASP A 50 -25.76 28.56 2.09
CA ASP A 50 -26.03 29.69 1.20
C ASP A 50 -25.29 29.60 -0.15
N ALA A 51 -24.18 28.89 -0.21
CA ALA A 51 -23.46 28.63 -1.45
C ALA A 51 -24.17 27.61 -2.35
N GLN A 52 -25.19 26.91 -1.86
CA GLN A 52 -25.86 25.86 -2.60
C GLN A 52 -27.01 26.39 -3.47
N HIS A 53 -27.18 25.74 -4.62
CA HIS A 53 -28.31 26.02 -5.50
C HIS A 53 -29.58 25.34 -4.98
N GLY A 54 -30.68 26.09 -4.90
CA GLY A 54 -31.97 25.56 -4.47
C GLY A 54 -33.03 26.66 -4.41
N THR A 55 -34.28 26.29 -4.67
CA THR A 55 -35.43 27.23 -4.63
C THR A 55 -35.99 27.45 -3.22
N THR A 56 -35.67 26.55 -2.30
CA THR A 56 -36.07 26.61 -0.89
C THR A 56 -34.87 26.36 0.01
N ASN A 57 -34.94 26.82 1.26
CA ASN A 57 -33.89 26.59 2.24
C ASN A 57 -33.63 25.07 2.48
N SER A 58 -34.71 24.30 2.58
CA SER A 58 -34.58 22.82 2.75
C SER A 58 -33.86 22.13 1.61
N ILE A 59 -34.03 22.61 0.36
CA ILE A 59 -33.28 22.08 -0.79
C ILE A 59 -31.79 22.45 -0.66
N LYS A 60 -31.49 23.69 -0.28
CA LYS A 60 -30.11 24.13 -0.05
C LYS A 60 -29.43 23.34 1.06
N GLU A 61 -30.12 23.05 2.17
CA GLU A 61 -29.60 22.20 3.25
C GLU A 61 -29.26 20.78 2.78
N ILE A 62 -30.16 20.14 1.99
CA ILE A 62 -29.92 18.83 1.41
C ILE A 62 -28.71 18.87 0.47
N MET A 63 -28.55 19.93 -0.32
CA MET A 63 -27.41 20.11 -1.19
C MET A 63 -26.11 20.34 -0.39
N ALA A 64 -26.16 21.13 0.67
CA ALA A 64 -25.03 21.34 1.58
C ALA A 64 -24.58 20.03 2.25
N MET A 65 -25.53 19.20 2.70
CA MET A 65 -25.23 17.88 3.24
C MET A 65 -24.52 16.99 2.19
N LYS A 66 -24.96 17.00 0.93
CA LYS A 66 -24.31 16.26 -0.15
C LYS A 66 -22.93 16.82 -0.50
N ALA A 67 -22.80 18.15 -0.53
CA ALA A 67 -21.55 18.83 -0.82
C ALA A 67 -20.51 18.61 0.27
N SER A 68 -20.90 18.69 1.55
CA SER A 68 -20.01 18.39 2.68
C SER A 68 -19.50 16.95 2.66
N LYS A 69 -20.34 15.99 2.24
CA LYS A 69 -19.92 14.59 2.05
C LYS A 69 -18.90 14.48 0.93
N LEU A 70 -19.08 15.18 -0.18
CA LEU A 70 -18.13 15.17 -1.29
C LEU A 70 -16.79 15.81 -0.89
N ASP A 71 -16.82 16.89 -0.13
CA ASP A 71 -15.64 17.53 0.42
C ASP A 71 -14.87 16.59 1.38
N ALA A 72 -15.59 15.88 2.26
CA ALA A 72 -15.01 14.88 3.14
C ALA A 72 -14.33 13.73 2.36
N TYR A 73 -14.90 13.30 1.23
CA TYR A 73 -14.24 12.29 0.38
C TYR A 73 -12.97 12.82 -0.27
N ARG A 74 -12.93 14.11 -0.66
CA ARG A 74 -11.72 14.72 -1.20
C ARG A 74 -10.62 14.74 -0.15
N GLU A 75 -10.93 15.24 1.04
CA GLU A 75 -10.00 15.27 2.17
C GLU A 75 -9.48 13.86 2.53
N LEU A 76 -10.38 12.87 2.56
CA LEU A 76 -10.00 11.49 2.80
C LEU A 76 -9.09 10.93 1.70
N ALA A 77 -9.34 11.28 0.45
CA ALA A 77 -8.50 10.85 -0.67
C ALA A 77 -7.08 11.42 -0.56
N GLU A 78 -6.95 12.71 -0.22
CA GLU A 78 -5.65 13.34 0.01
C GLU A 78 -4.87 12.63 1.13
N GLN A 79 -5.53 12.30 2.24
CA GLN A 79 -4.93 11.54 3.33
C GLN A 79 -4.50 10.14 2.89
N VAL A 80 -5.34 9.40 2.15
CA VAL A 80 -5.02 8.05 1.65
C VAL A 80 -3.84 8.09 0.71
N TYR A 81 -3.84 8.96 -0.30
CA TYR A 81 -2.75 9.04 -1.27
C TYR A 81 -1.43 9.50 -0.65
N GLY A 82 -1.48 10.29 0.42
CA GLY A 82 -0.31 10.72 1.20
C GLY A 82 0.28 9.63 2.10
N GLN A 83 -0.46 8.54 2.40
CA GLN A 83 0.03 7.48 3.28
C GLN A 83 1.24 6.76 2.70
N ARG A 84 2.21 6.46 3.57
CA ARG A 84 3.36 5.62 3.24
C ARG A 84 3.03 4.16 3.53
N ILE A 85 3.26 3.29 2.56
CA ILE A 85 2.99 1.85 2.68
C ILE A 85 4.27 1.07 3.00
N ALA A 86 5.39 1.38 2.32
CA ALA A 86 6.65 0.69 2.51
C ALA A 86 7.82 1.66 2.31
N GLY A 87 8.62 1.88 3.34
CA GLY A 87 9.76 2.78 3.27
C GLY A 87 9.34 4.19 2.84
N ASN A 88 9.84 4.65 1.70
CA ASN A 88 9.52 5.96 1.13
C ASN A 88 8.38 5.92 0.08
N GLN A 89 7.79 4.77 -0.18
CA GLN A 89 6.74 4.62 -1.18
C GLN A 89 5.38 5.02 -0.61
N SER A 90 4.77 6.06 -1.19
CA SER A 90 3.38 6.46 -0.90
C SER A 90 2.38 5.70 -1.77
N ILE A 91 1.10 5.73 -1.39
CA ILE A 91 0.02 5.18 -2.22
C ILE A 91 -0.05 5.90 -3.56
N ALA A 92 0.13 7.22 -3.59
CA ALA A 92 0.17 7.99 -4.83
C ALA A 92 1.23 7.46 -5.81
N ASN A 93 2.44 7.17 -5.31
CA ASN A 93 3.52 6.61 -6.13
C ASN A 93 3.23 5.17 -6.57
N MET A 94 2.56 4.40 -5.72
CA MET A 94 2.19 3.01 -6.01
C MET A 94 1.21 2.89 -7.17
N VAL A 95 0.21 3.79 -7.23
CA VAL A 95 -0.83 3.76 -8.28
C VAL A 95 -0.41 4.47 -9.56
N MET A 96 0.73 5.18 -9.54
CA MET A 96 1.22 5.92 -10.70
C MET A 96 1.51 4.97 -11.87
N GLY A 97 0.79 5.18 -12.97
CA GLY A 97 0.93 4.36 -14.18
C GLY A 97 0.09 3.06 -14.19
N ASP A 98 -0.63 2.75 -13.11
CA ASP A 98 -1.56 1.61 -13.05
C ASP A 98 -2.99 2.10 -12.80
N THR A 99 -3.76 2.25 -13.89
CA THR A 99 -5.14 2.74 -13.87
C THR A 99 -6.09 1.80 -13.14
N GLN A 100 -5.84 0.49 -13.17
CA GLN A 100 -6.68 -0.50 -12.48
C GLN A 100 -6.47 -0.42 -10.97
N LEU A 101 -5.22 -0.29 -10.54
CA LEU A 101 -4.88 -0.14 -9.13
C LEU A 101 -5.42 1.19 -8.59
N GLN A 102 -5.28 2.28 -9.35
CA GLN A 102 -5.86 3.58 -9.01
C GLN A 102 -7.36 3.49 -8.82
N ALA A 103 -8.10 2.90 -9.78
CA ALA A 103 -9.55 2.72 -9.70
C ALA A 103 -9.96 1.88 -8.47
N SER A 104 -9.16 0.88 -8.11
CA SER A 104 -9.40 0.06 -6.92
C SER A 104 -9.23 0.87 -5.62
N VAL A 105 -8.19 1.70 -5.51
CA VAL A 105 -7.99 2.60 -4.36
C VAL A 105 -9.12 3.62 -4.26
N GLU A 106 -9.52 4.24 -5.37
CA GLU A 106 -10.66 5.15 -5.41
C GLU A 106 -11.97 4.48 -4.99
N GLY A 107 -12.20 3.23 -5.41
CA GLY A 107 -13.34 2.42 -4.99
C GLY A 107 -13.39 2.21 -3.47
N ILE A 108 -12.23 1.93 -2.87
CA ILE A 108 -12.10 1.79 -1.41
C ILE A 108 -12.42 3.11 -0.71
N ILE A 109 -11.89 4.24 -1.20
CA ILE A 109 -12.17 5.57 -0.62
C ILE A 109 -13.66 5.89 -0.68
N ARG A 110 -14.32 5.65 -1.82
CA ARG A 110 -15.78 5.84 -1.97
C ARG A 110 -16.61 4.91 -1.07
N GLY A 111 -16.05 3.79 -0.67
CA GLY A 111 -16.62 2.86 0.30
C GLY A 111 -16.40 3.26 1.77
N ALA A 112 -15.76 4.39 2.06
CA ALA A 112 -15.54 4.85 3.42
C ALA A 112 -16.85 5.05 4.19
N ARG A 113 -16.83 4.73 5.47
CA ARG A 113 -18.00 4.80 6.34
C ARG A 113 -18.34 6.25 6.67
N VAL A 114 -19.58 6.65 6.39
CA VAL A 114 -20.12 7.90 6.90
C VAL A 114 -20.41 7.73 8.38
N VAL A 115 -19.72 8.48 9.23
CA VAL A 115 -19.93 8.46 10.69
C VAL A 115 -21.18 9.24 11.04
N LYS A 116 -21.23 10.50 10.57
CA LYS A 116 -22.37 11.41 10.75
C LYS A 116 -22.34 12.56 9.75
N SER A 117 -23.50 13.16 9.53
CA SER A 117 -23.65 14.47 8.87
C SER A 117 -24.53 15.34 9.75
N TYR A 118 -24.12 16.58 9.99
CA TYR A 118 -24.78 17.48 10.95
C TYR A 118 -24.55 18.95 10.60
N PRO A 119 -25.44 19.84 11.03
CA PRO A 119 -25.23 21.26 10.90
C PRO A 119 -24.16 21.76 11.89
N VAL A 120 -23.32 22.69 11.43
CA VAL A 120 -22.31 23.39 12.22
C VAL A 120 -22.66 24.89 12.17
N GLY A 121 -23.09 25.45 13.28
CA GLY A 121 -23.65 26.78 13.30
C GLY A 121 -24.98 26.87 12.54
N GLU A 122 -25.26 28.02 11.96
CA GLU A 122 -26.55 28.30 11.29
C GLU A 122 -26.50 27.99 9.78
N ASP A 123 -25.30 28.06 9.16
CA ASP A 123 -25.16 28.12 7.71
C ASP A 123 -24.30 27.03 7.09
N THR A 124 -23.79 26.06 7.85
CA THR A 124 -22.83 25.10 7.34
C THR A 124 -23.20 23.68 7.73
N TYR A 125 -23.08 22.74 6.81
CA TYR A 125 -23.12 21.30 7.08
C TYR A 125 -21.72 20.70 7.13
N ALA A 126 -21.50 19.78 8.05
CA ALA A 126 -20.31 18.96 8.13
C ALA A 126 -20.66 17.49 7.95
N THR A 127 -19.77 16.76 7.28
CA THR A 127 -19.85 15.30 7.17
C THR A 127 -18.52 14.68 7.60
N GLU A 128 -18.58 13.70 8.51
CA GLU A 128 -17.44 12.93 8.97
C GLU A 128 -17.40 11.56 8.30
N LEU A 129 -16.24 11.22 7.75
CA LEU A 129 -15.93 9.91 7.17
C LEU A 129 -14.86 9.20 7.97
N GLU A 130 -14.88 7.88 7.91
CA GLU A 130 -13.87 7.01 8.50
C GLU A 130 -13.52 5.87 7.56
N LEU A 131 -12.22 5.58 7.41
CA LEU A 131 -11.69 4.51 6.58
C LEU A 131 -10.63 3.71 7.32
N ASP A 132 -10.85 2.41 7.47
CA ASP A 132 -9.81 1.47 7.93
C ASP A 132 -8.85 1.19 6.76
N MET A 133 -7.60 1.55 6.93
CA MET A 133 -6.56 1.37 5.90
C MET A 133 -6.21 -0.09 5.64
N ARG A 134 -6.72 -1.03 6.41
CA ARG A 134 -6.49 -2.47 6.21
C ARG A 134 -6.82 -2.91 4.78
N THR A 135 -7.94 -2.43 4.22
CA THR A 135 -8.35 -2.80 2.86
C THR A 135 -7.37 -2.29 1.81
N VAL A 136 -6.84 -1.08 1.97
CA VAL A 136 -5.82 -0.51 1.07
C VAL A 136 -4.50 -1.29 1.18
N TYR A 137 -4.09 -1.63 2.40
CA TYR A 137 -2.91 -2.46 2.62
C TYR A 137 -3.04 -3.88 2.04
N GLN A 138 -4.21 -4.50 2.17
CA GLN A 138 -4.48 -5.81 1.56
C GLN A 138 -4.37 -5.75 0.04
N LEU A 139 -4.90 -4.68 -0.58
CA LEU A 139 -4.73 -4.43 -2.01
C LEU A 139 -3.25 -4.32 -2.39
N TYR A 140 -2.46 -3.53 -1.64
CA TYR A 140 -1.03 -3.42 -1.84
C TYR A 140 -0.31 -4.77 -1.71
N LEU A 141 -0.59 -5.54 -0.67
CA LEU A 141 0.03 -6.84 -0.44
C LEU A 141 -0.28 -7.85 -1.55
N SER A 142 -1.47 -7.80 -2.12
CA SER A 142 -1.87 -8.68 -3.23
C SER A 142 -1.16 -8.31 -4.55
N THR A 143 -0.90 -7.02 -4.76
CA THR A 143 -0.32 -6.49 -6.01
C THR A 143 1.20 -6.50 -5.97
N ALA A 144 1.81 -5.91 -4.95
CA ALA A 144 3.26 -5.72 -4.86
C ALA A 144 4.00 -6.91 -4.26
N LYS A 145 3.31 -7.80 -3.51
CA LYS A 145 3.90 -8.96 -2.80
C LYS A 145 5.24 -8.63 -2.12
N PRO A 146 5.29 -7.60 -1.28
CA PRO A 146 6.53 -7.16 -0.65
C PRO A 146 7.08 -8.28 0.23
N ARG A 147 8.35 -8.63 0.03
CA ARG A 147 9.03 -9.69 0.77
C ARG A 147 10.31 -9.16 1.38
N GLN A 148 10.62 -9.60 2.58
CA GLN A 148 11.92 -9.42 3.22
C GLN A 148 12.56 -10.76 3.51
N ILE A 149 13.88 -10.78 3.61
CA ILE A 149 14.60 -11.98 4.03
C ILE A 149 14.33 -12.17 5.52
N LYS A 150 13.69 -13.27 5.87
CA LYS A 150 13.43 -13.66 7.27
C LYS A 150 14.65 -14.29 7.88
N GLU A 151 15.25 -15.24 7.17
CA GLU A 151 16.42 -15.99 7.61
C GLU A 151 17.23 -16.47 6.41
N VAL A 152 18.55 -16.56 6.61
CA VAL A 152 19.48 -17.17 5.64
C VAL A 152 20.15 -18.34 6.34
N LYS A 153 19.87 -19.56 5.88
CA LYS A 153 20.53 -20.79 6.35
C LYS A 153 21.58 -21.25 5.36
N TYR A 154 22.76 -21.57 5.87
CA TYR A 154 23.85 -22.17 5.11
C TYR A 154 23.98 -23.61 5.57
N TYR A 155 23.97 -24.55 4.62
CA TYR A 155 24.13 -25.99 4.85
C TYR A 155 25.44 -26.48 4.25
#